data_0e336cb81ece733aa289ebfd7bc94dc8
#
_entry.id   0e336cb81ece733aa289ebfd7bc94dc8
#
_cell.length_a   1.000
_cell.length_b   1.000
_cell.length_c   1.000
_cell.angle_alpha   90.00
_cell.angle_beta   90.00
_cell.angle_gamma   90.00
#
_symmetry.space_group_name_H-M   'P 1'
#
loop_
_entity.id
_entity.type
_entity.pdbx_description
1 polymer ?
#
loop_
_entity_poly.entity_id
_entity_poly.type
_entity_poly.pdbx_seq_one_letter_code
_entity_poly.pdbx_strand_id
1 'polypeptide(L)'
;ETGLLTYSIGGHLPMPVLYTPDSVRYLEGRGLPVGLFNEATYEDHILELPPTFSLTLMSDGILDLLPEPTLKEKEAALPQKVKSAGGSLDGLRQVFGLATLGEMPDDIALLVLSRNL
;
A
#
# COMPACT_ATOMS: atom_id res chain seq x y z
N GLU A 1 -13.53 17.58 -9.00
CA GLU A 1 -12.82 17.24 -7.77
C GLU A 1 -13.78 17.06 -6.62
N THR A 2 -14.18 15.84 -6.41
CA THR A 2 -15.18 15.52 -5.39
C THR A 2 -14.57 15.00 -4.09
N GLY A 3 -13.26 14.69 -4.06
CA GLY A 3 -12.65 14.02 -2.93
C GLY A 3 -13.06 12.55 -2.81
N LEU A 4 -13.68 11.98 -3.83
CA LEU A 4 -14.04 10.58 -3.86
C LEU A 4 -13.01 9.79 -4.63
N LEU A 5 -12.68 8.60 -4.12
CA LEU A 5 -11.84 7.63 -4.80
C LEU A 5 -12.70 6.45 -5.19
N THR A 6 -12.72 6.13 -6.47
CA THR A 6 -13.32 4.89 -6.96
C THR A 6 -12.21 3.95 -7.35
N TYR A 7 -12.24 2.72 -6.85
CA TYR A 7 -11.18 1.76 -7.12
C TYR A 7 -11.72 0.34 -7.19
N SER A 8 -10.94 -0.51 -7.82
CA SER A 8 -11.21 -1.94 -7.91
C SER A 8 -9.89 -2.69 -7.68
N ILE A 9 -9.97 -3.86 -7.06
CA ILE A 9 -8.80 -4.66 -6.73
C ILE A 9 -8.79 -5.93 -7.56
N GLY A 10 -7.69 -6.16 -8.28
CA GLY A 10 -7.49 -7.34 -9.12
C GLY A 10 -6.44 -8.30 -8.56
N GLY A 11 -6.56 -8.66 -7.29
CA GLY A 11 -5.62 -9.59 -6.66
C GLY A 11 -4.27 -8.97 -6.29
N HIS A 12 -4.22 -7.66 -6.10
CA HIS A 12 -2.98 -6.96 -5.75
C HIS A 12 -2.59 -7.20 -4.30
N LEU A 13 -1.35 -7.59 -4.07
CA LEU A 13 -0.76 -7.75 -2.74
C LEU A 13 0.62 -7.10 -2.70
N PRO A 14 0.96 -6.36 -1.64
CA PRO A 14 0.08 -5.98 -0.54
C PRO A 14 -1.00 -5.00 -0.99
N MET A 15 -2.09 -4.95 -0.24
CA MET A 15 -3.17 -4.01 -0.54
C MET A 15 -2.69 -2.57 -0.35
N PRO A 16 -3.28 -1.60 -1.06
CA PRO A 16 -2.93 -0.20 -0.85
C PRO A 16 -3.19 0.24 0.59
N VAL A 17 -2.31 1.07 1.13
CA VAL A 17 -2.41 1.58 2.49
C VAL A 17 -2.85 3.04 2.47
N LEU A 18 -3.91 3.34 3.19
CA LEU A 18 -4.41 4.70 3.37
C LEU A 18 -3.95 5.24 4.72
N TYR A 19 -3.21 6.34 4.67
CA TYR A 19 -2.76 7.07 5.85
C TYR A 19 -3.48 8.42 5.94
N THR A 20 -3.98 8.70 7.12
CA THR A 20 -4.52 10.02 7.47
C THR A 20 -3.91 10.44 8.82
N PRO A 21 -4.04 11.72 9.22
CA PRO A 21 -3.56 12.11 10.55
C PRO A 21 -4.15 11.31 11.70
N ASP A 22 -5.35 10.76 11.52
CA ASP A 22 -6.06 10.03 12.57
C ASP A 22 -5.94 8.53 12.48
N SER A 23 -5.54 7.97 11.33
CA SER A 23 -5.57 6.53 11.15
C SER A 23 -4.64 6.06 10.03
N VAL A 24 -4.32 4.78 10.06
CA VAL A 24 -3.64 4.09 8.98
C VAL A 24 -4.30 2.71 8.82
N ARG A 25 -4.62 2.34 7.57
CA ARG A 25 -5.27 1.06 7.30
C ARG A 25 -5.09 0.66 5.85
N TYR A 26 -5.30 -0.61 5.56
CA TYR A 26 -5.43 -1.07 4.18
C TYR A 26 -6.78 -0.63 3.60
N LEU A 27 -6.81 -0.41 2.29
CA LEU A 27 -8.08 -0.27 1.59
C LEU A 27 -8.82 -1.61 1.60
N GLU A 28 -10.13 -1.55 1.75
CA GLU A 28 -10.97 -2.73 1.66
C GLU A 28 -11.10 -3.17 0.21
N GLY A 29 -11.15 -4.47 0.01
CA GLY A 29 -11.40 -5.02 -1.30
C GLY A 29 -10.84 -6.41 -1.42
N ARG A 30 -11.41 -7.16 -2.32
CA ARG A 30 -10.90 -8.44 -2.79
C ARG A 30 -11.23 -8.56 -4.26
N GLY A 31 -10.34 -9.19 -4.96
CA GLY A 31 -10.56 -9.46 -6.36
C GLY A 31 -9.67 -10.62 -6.75
N LEU A 32 -10.15 -11.43 -7.66
CA LEU A 32 -9.33 -12.49 -8.22
C LEU A 32 -8.23 -11.86 -9.06
N PRO A 33 -7.04 -12.47 -9.12
CA PRO A 33 -5.98 -11.96 -9.97
C PRO A 33 -6.44 -11.79 -11.42
N VAL A 34 -6.09 -10.64 -12.00
CA VAL A 34 -6.47 -10.33 -13.38
C VAL A 34 -5.87 -11.35 -14.33
N GLY A 35 -6.69 -11.89 -15.21
CA GLY A 35 -6.24 -12.79 -16.27
C GLY A 35 -6.16 -14.26 -15.88
N LEU A 36 -6.40 -14.63 -14.61
CA LEU A 36 -6.33 -16.03 -14.18
C LEU A 36 -7.67 -16.76 -14.27
N PHE A 37 -8.78 -16.04 -14.24
CA PHE A 37 -10.12 -16.61 -14.22
C PHE A 37 -10.98 -15.99 -15.31
N ASN A 38 -11.65 -16.81 -16.11
CA ASN A 38 -12.49 -16.33 -17.21
C ASN A 38 -13.75 -15.62 -16.75
N GLU A 39 -14.27 -16.02 -15.60
CA GLU A 39 -15.55 -15.50 -15.09
C GLU A 39 -15.37 -14.60 -13.86
N ALA A 40 -14.15 -14.11 -13.65
CA ALA A 40 -13.90 -13.21 -12.52
C ALA A 40 -14.62 -11.89 -12.71
N THR A 41 -15.30 -11.45 -11.66
CA THR A 41 -15.91 -10.13 -11.59
C THR A 41 -15.20 -9.31 -10.53
N TYR A 42 -15.09 -8.01 -10.77
CA TYR A 42 -14.40 -7.10 -9.86
C TYR A 42 -15.37 -6.03 -9.40
N GLU A 43 -15.41 -5.83 -8.08
CA GLU A 43 -16.27 -4.82 -7.47
C GLU A 43 -15.57 -3.47 -7.48
N ASP A 44 -16.32 -2.42 -7.81
CA ASP A 44 -15.86 -1.07 -7.64
C ASP A 44 -16.15 -0.62 -6.21
N HIS A 45 -15.18 -0.03 -5.58
CA HIS A 45 -15.30 0.53 -4.24
C HIS A 45 -15.20 2.03 -4.32
N ILE A 46 -15.99 2.72 -3.52
CA ILE A 46 -15.97 4.19 -3.45
C ILE A 46 -15.56 4.59 -2.04
N LEU A 47 -14.56 5.45 -1.96
CA LEU A 47 -14.02 5.93 -0.69
C LEU A 47 -13.99 7.46 -0.71
N GLU A 48 -14.55 8.07 0.33
CA GLU A 48 -14.43 9.50 0.51
C GLU A 48 -13.07 9.80 1.16
N LEU A 49 -12.24 10.59 0.47
CA LEU A 49 -10.92 10.95 0.95
C LEU A 49 -10.99 12.20 1.80
N PRO A 50 -10.33 12.22 2.98
CA PRO A 50 -10.24 13.43 3.79
C PRO A 50 -9.37 14.48 3.09
N PRO A 51 -9.39 15.74 3.56
CA PRO A 51 -8.54 16.79 2.98
C PRO A 51 -7.05 16.50 3.05
N THR A 52 -6.62 15.74 4.05
CA THR A 52 -5.22 15.36 4.24
C THR A 52 -5.11 13.84 4.23
N PHE A 53 -4.38 13.29 3.28
CA PHE A 53 -4.20 11.85 3.18
C PHE A 53 -2.95 11.50 2.41
N SER A 54 -2.54 10.24 2.54
CA SER A 54 -1.54 9.60 1.68
C SER A 54 -2.02 8.19 1.34
N LEU A 55 -1.98 7.85 0.08
CA LEU A 55 -2.29 6.51 -0.40
C LEU A 55 -1.01 5.90 -0.95
N THR A 56 -0.59 4.78 -0.38
CA THR A 56 0.66 4.11 -0.75
C THR A 56 0.36 2.78 -1.44
N LEU A 57 0.90 2.62 -2.64
CA LEU A 57 0.87 1.36 -3.37
C LEU A 57 2.28 0.81 -3.44
N MET A 58 2.42 -0.48 -3.19
CA MET A 58 3.73 -1.13 -3.10
C MET A 58 3.72 -2.42 -3.90
N SER A 59 4.84 -2.75 -4.53
CA SER A 59 5.02 -4.08 -5.10
C SER A 59 5.30 -5.09 -3.99
N ASP A 60 5.11 -6.38 -4.29
CA ASP A 60 5.28 -7.45 -3.31
C ASP A 60 6.71 -7.60 -2.80
N GLY A 61 7.71 -7.12 -3.56
CA GLY A 61 9.09 -7.14 -3.12
C GLY A 61 9.34 -6.41 -1.80
N ILE A 62 8.45 -5.48 -1.42
CA ILE A 62 8.58 -4.78 -0.15
C ILE A 62 8.46 -5.73 1.05
N LEU A 63 7.74 -6.83 0.88
CA LEU A 63 7.56 -7.81 1.96
C LEU A 63 8.87 -8.51 2.33
N ASP A 64 9.78 -8.63 1.38
CA ASP A 64 11.10 -9.24 1.64
C ASP A 64 11.99 -8.40 2.54
N LEU A 65 11.68 -7.12 2.68
CA LEU A 65 12.43 -6.21 3.54
C LEU A 65 11.96 -6.22 4.99
N LEU A 66 10.85 -6.88 5.28
CA LEU A 66 10.28 -6.92 6.61
C LEU A 66 10.87 -8.07 7.41
N PRO A 67 11.23 -7.86 8.70
CA PRO A 67 11.84 -8.89 9.52
C PRO A 67 10.87 -9.94 10.04
N GLU A 68 9.58 -9.70 9.96
CA GLU A 68 8.56 -10.61 10.46
C GLU A 68 8.65 -11.96 9.74
N PRO A 69 8.49 -13.09 10.45
CA PRO A 69 8.76 -14.40 9.86
C PRO A 69 7.66 -14.93 8.93
N THR A 70 6.43 -14.46 9.06
CA THR A 70 5.32 -14.97 8.23
C THR A 70 4.73 -13.84 7.38
N LEU A 71 4.11 -14.23 6.26
CA LEU A 71 3.42 -13.28 5.39
C LEU A 71 2.33 -12.51 6.14
N LYS A 72 1.57 -13.21 6.97
CA LYS A 72 0.50 -12.59 7.76
C LYS A 72 1.05 -11.51 8.69
N GLU A 73 2.16 -11.79 9.37
CA GLU A 73 2.81 -10.84 10.26
C GLU A 73 3.38 -9.65 9.49
N LYS A 74 3.96 -9.91 8.31
CA LYS A 74 4.47 -8.84 7.44
C LYS A 74 3.35 -7.92 6.98
N GLU A 75 2.24 -8.50 6.54
CA GLU A 75 1.07 -7.70 6.11
C GLU A 75 0.51 -6.86 7.26
N ALA A 76 0.47 -7.42 8.47
CA ALA A 76 0.02 -6.68 9.64
C ALA A 76 0.96 -5.52 10.00
N ALA A 77 2.25 -5.64 9.70
CA ALA A 77 3.26 -4.63 10.04
C ALA A 77 3.28 -3.45 9.06
N LEU A 78 2.87 -3.64 7.81
CA LEU A 78 2.98 -2.60 6.78
C LEU A 78 2.26 -1.29 7.12
N PRO A 79 1.00 -1.29 7.61
CA PRO A 79 0.35 -0.03 7.96
C PRO A 79 1.12 0.75 9.03
N GLN A 80 1.72 0.06 10.00
CA GLN A 80 2.52 0.72 11.02
C GLN A 80 3.80 1.32 10.46
N LYS A 81 4.40 0.68 9.46
CA LYS A 81 5.56 1.23 8.76
C LYS A 81 5.19 2.51 8.01
N VAL A 82 4.05 2.52 7.35
CA VAL A 82 3.56 3.72 6.67
C VAL A 82 3.29 4.83 7.66
N LYS A 83 2.71 4.51 8.81
CA LYS A 83 2.49 5.47 9.90
C LYS A 83 3.81 6.05 10.39
N SER A 84 4.80 5.21 10.64
CA SER A 84 6.14 5.64 11.09
C SER A 84 6.81 6.56 10.08
N ALA A 85 6.54 6.36 8.80
CA ALA A 85 7.06 7.17 7.72
C ALA A 85 6.31 8.49 7.53
N GLY A 86 5.20 8.70 8.24
CA GLY A 86 4.36 9.88 8.06
C GLY A 86 3.64 9.93 6.73
N GLY A 87 3.50 8.80 6.06
CA GLY A 87 2.82 8.71 4.77
C GLY A 87 3.59 9.33 3.60
N SER A 88 4.86 9.70 3.78
CA SER A 88 5.65 10.32 2.73
C SER A 88 6.58 9.31 2.05
N LEU A 89 6.90 9.57 0.78
CA LEU A 89 7.83 8.72 0.04
C LEU A 89 9.22 8.71 0.69
N ASP A 90 9.73 9.87 1.08
CA ASP A 90 11.04 9.95 1.72
C ASP A 90 11.07 9.19 3.05
N GLY A 91 10.01 9.31 3.85
CA GLY A 91 9.90 8.58 5.10
C GLY A 91 9.85 7.07 4.86
N LEU A 92 9.12 6.62 3.84
CA LEU A 92 9.07 5.20 3.50
C LEU A 92 10.43 4.66 3.07
N ARG A 93 11.18 5.44 2.29
CA ARG A 93 12.53 5.04 1.87
C ARG A 93 13.45 4.86 3.08
N GLN A 94 13.32 5.72 4.09
CA GLN A 94 14.10 5.61 5.31
C GLN A 94 13.68 4.42 6.17
N VAL A 95 12.36 4.25 6.36
CA VAL A 95 11.83 3.17 7.20
C VAL A 95 12.19 1.79 6.65
N PHE A 96 12.15 1.63 5.32
CA PHE A 96 12.51 0.37 4.68
C PHE A 96 14.00 0.25 4.37
N GLY A 97 14.79 1.29 4.65
CA GLY A 97 16.23 1.25 4.40
C GLY A 97 16.61 1.23 2.93
N LEU A 98 15.75 1.70 2.04
CA LEU A 98 15.99 1.63 0.59
C LEU A 98 17.19 2.46 0.13
N ALA A 99 17.48 3.54 0.83
CA ALA A 99 18.60 4.42 0.48
C ALA A 99 19.97 3.79 0.76
N THR A 100 20.02 2.74 1.59
CA THR A 100 21.27 2.10 2.00
C THR A 100 21.43 0.67 1.50
N LEU A 101 20.42 0.15 0.78
CA LEU A 101 20.51 -1.19 0.20
C LEU A 101 21.46 -1.17 -1.00
N GLY A 102 22.47 -2.03 -0.95
CA GLY A 102 23.38 -2.22 -2.07
C GLY A 102 22.76 -3.11 -3.14
N GLU A 103 22.02 -4.12 -2.73
CA GLU A 103 21.39 -5.08 -3.61
C GLU A 103 20.02 -5.43 -3.03
N MET A 104 18.99 -5.41 -3.88
CA MET A 104 17.63 -5.71 -3.46
C MET A 104 17.31 -7.18 -3.74
N PRO A 105 16.58 -7.86 -2.82
CA PRO A 105 16.21 -9.26 -3.02
C PRO A 105 15.19 -9.46 -4.15
N ASP A 106 14.44 -8.40 -4.49
CA ASP A 106 13.43 -8.41 -5.55
C ASP A 106 13.23 -6.97 -6.03
N ASP A 107 12.56 -6.82 -7.17
CA ASP A 107 12.21 -5.50 -7.66
C ASP A 107 11.21 -4.85 -6.71
N ILE A 108 11.47 -3.59 -6.35
CA ILE A 108 10.64 -2.85 -5.43
C ILE A 108 10.12 -1.58 -6.12
N ALA A 109 8.81 -1.43 -6.13
CA ALA A 109 8.15 -0.23 -6.62
C ALA A 109 7.27 0.35 -5.52
N LEU A 110 7.37 1.67 -5.35
CA LEU A 110 6.53 2.41 -4.42
C LEU A 110 5.88 3.57 -5.18
N LEU A 111 4.59 3.74 -4.97
CA LEU A 111 3.85 4.89 -5.49
C LEU A 111 3.09 5.51 -4.33
N VAL A 112 3.28 6.81 -4.14
CA VAL A 112 2.56 7.56 -3.09
C VAL A 112 1.77 8.67 -3.74
N LEU A 113 0.47 8.69 -3.49
CA LEU A 113 -0.42 9.78 -3.84
C LEU A 113 -0.85 10.47 -2.56
N SER A 114 -0.56 11.75 -2.45
CA SER A 114 -0.85 12.47 -1.20
C SER A 114 -1.48 13.83 -1.48
N ARG A 115 -2.16 14.34 -0.46
CA ARG A 115 -2.70 15.69 -0.46
C ARG A 115 -2.49 16.32 0.93
N ASN A 116 -1.91 17.51 0.95
CA ASN A 116 -1.68 18.30 2.17
C ASN A 116 -0.80 17.60 3.22
N LEU A 117 0.14 16.78 2.77
CA LEU A 117 1.13 16.16 3.66
C LEU A 117 2.51 16.77 3.44
#